data_4d3df405fb8f6fefaad14e2a32d917a1
#
_entry.id   4d3df405fb8f6fefaad14e2a32d917a1
#
_cell.length_a   1.000
_cell.length_b   1.000
_cell.length_c   1.000
_cell.angle_alpha   90.00
_cell.angle_beta   90.00
_cell.angle_gamma   90.00
#
_symmetry.space_group_name_H-M   'P 1'
#
loop_
_entity.id
_entity.type
_entity.pdbx_description
1 polymer ?
#
loop_
_entity_poly.entity_id
_entity_poly.type
_entity_poly.pdbx_seq_one_letter_code
_entity_poly.pdbx_strand_id
1 'polypeptide(L)'
;YYRKIISVSNRSYLKFCIMNFFKAIRRWSFISLVAMALLLMYSCRREPQFSKVPYISFVSFEKYEQENGKDNLGRLTFHFQDGDGDIGLNVTDVQPPFDSTSVYHHNFFCNYYEKQNGEFVKIDLPLSQNARIPRLSDLESESIEGEISLDLNINNPFSPYDTIRFDFYIVDRALNHSDTVITPEIIVNK
;
A
#
# COMPACT_ATOMS: atom_id res chain seq x y z
N TYR A 1 -14.65 -88.21 17.14
CA TYR A 1 -14.41 -87.30 18.34
C TYR A 1 -13.44 -86.15 18.10
N TYR A 2 -13.43 -85.56 16.90
CA TYR A 2 -12.47 -84.41 16.63
C TYR A 2 -13.07 -83.24 15.80
N ARG A 3 -14.35 -82.90 15.95
CA ARG A 3 -14.96 -81.86 15.13
C ARG A 3 -15.59 -80.67 15.88
N LYS A 4 -15.33 -80.47 17.18
CA LYS A 4 -16.02 -79.45 17.96
C LYS A 4 -15.12 -78.34 18.60
N ILE A 5 -13.82 -78.38 18.35
CA ILE A 5 -12.89 -77.45 19.03
C ILE A 5 -12.47 -76.26 18.14
N ILE A 6 -12.66 -76.28 16.82
CA ILE A 6 -12.14 -75.24 15.91
C ILE A 6 -13.09 -74.03 15.70
N SER A 7 -14.39 -74.17 16.12
CA SER A 7 -15.36 -73.08 15.82
C SER A 7 -15.44 -71.96 16.84
N VAL A 8 -14.83 -72.07 18.02
CA VAL A 8 -14.93 -71.01 19.08
C VAL A 8 -13.81 -69.99 18.99
N SER A 9 -12.67 -70.35 18.40
CA SER A 9 -11.50 -69.47 18.32
C SER A 9 -11.67 -68.26 17.29
N ASN A 10 -12.36 -68.51 16.18
CA ASN A 10 -12.42 -67.52 15.08
C ASN A 10 -13.28 -66.28 15.36
N ARG A 11 -14.32 -66.35 16.16
CA ARG A 11 -15.19 -65.23 16.50
C ARG A 11 -14.52 -64.23 17.45
N SER A 12 -13.64 -64.68 18.33
CA SER A 12 -12.95 -63.87 19.31
C SER A 12 -11.84 -63.03 18.64
N TYR A 13 -11.09 -63.62 17.70
CA TYR A 13 -10.07 -62.90 16.91
C TYR A 13 -10.68 -61.87 15.99
N LEU A 14 -11.82 -62.19 15.35
CA LEU A 14 -12.51 -61.24 14.48
C LEU A 14 -13.02 -60.01 15.24
N LYS A 15 -13.60 -60.18 16.42
CA LYS A 15 -14.04 -59.08 17.29
C LYS A 15 -12.86 -58.21 17.76
N PHE A 16 -11.72 -58.83 18.09
CA PHE A 16 -10.52 -58.13 18.52
C PHE A 16 -9.89 -57.29 17.37
N CYS A 17 -9.81 -57.83 16.16
CA CYS A 17 -9.36 -57.12 14.97
C CYS A 17 -10.27 -55.93 14.63
N ILE A 18 -11.58 -56.12 14.66
CA ILE A 18 -12.57 -55.07 14.37
C ILE A 18 -12.47 -53.95 15.41
N MET A 19 -12.35 -54.29 16.68
CA MET A 19 -12.25 -53.29 17.76
C MET A 19 -10.96 -52.46 17.68
N ASN A 20 -9.83 -53.08 17.31
CA ASN A 20 -8.57 -52.39 17.09
C ASN A 20 -8.60 -51.51 15.84
N PHE A 21 -9.27 -51.95 14.77
CA PHE A 21 -9.48 -51.16 13.56
C PHE A 21 -10.30 -49.89 13.83
N PHE A 22 -11.41 -49.96 14.56
CA PHE A 22 -12.20 -48.81 14.96
C PHE A 22 -11.44 -47.86 15.90
N LYS A 23 -10.60 -48.39 16.81
CA LYS A 23 -9.72 -47.57 17.65
C LYS A 23 -8.67 -46.83 16.82
N ALA A 24 -8.10 -47.46 15.81
CA ALA A 24 -7.15 -46.84 14.89
C ALA A 24 -7.80 -45.70 14.08
N ILE A 25 -8.96 -45.98 13.46
CA ILE A 25 -9.70 -44.95 12.70
C ILE A 25 -10.03 -43.73 13.59
N ARG A 26 -10.51 -43.95 14.82
CA ARG A 26 -10.82 -42.86 15.75
C ARG A 26 -9.60 -42.04 16.14
N ARG A 27 -8.41 -42.66 16.28
CA ARG A 27 -7.14 -41.99 16.53
C ARG A 27 -6.71 -41.12 15.33
N TRP A 28 -6.78 -41.66 14.13
CA TRP A 28 -6.44 -40.97 12.91
C TRP A 28 -7.39 -39.80 12.62
N SER A 29 -8.67 -39.97 12.86
CA SER A 29 -9.67 -38.91 12.74
C SER A 29 -9.43 -37.78 13.74
N PHE A 30 -9.04 -38.10 14.99
CA PHE A 30 -8.71 -37.08 15.99
C PHE A 30 -7.43 -36.30 15.62
N ILE A 31 -6.39 -36.99 15.14
CA ILE A 31 -5.14 -36.38 14.68
C ILE A 31 -5.41 -35.43 13.47
N SER A 32 -6.24 -35.89 12.52
CA SER A 32 -6.64 -35.07 11.37
C SER A 32 -7.40 -33.80 11.79
N LEU A 33 -8.30 -33.91 12.77
CA LEU A 33 -9.08 -32.79 13.29
C LEU A 33 -8.17 -31.78 14.01
N VAL A 34 -7.21 -32.25 14.79
CA VAL A 34 -6.23 -31.39 15.48
C VAL A 34 -5.29 -30.73 14.48
N ALA A 35 -4.83 -31.46 13.46
CA ALA A 35 -4.01 -30.87 12.40
C ALA A 35 -4.76 -29.81 11.60
N MET A 36 -6.03 -30.03 11.30
CA MET A 36 -6.91 -29.04 10.64
C MET A 36 -7.11 -27.80 11.51
N ALA A 37 -7.35 -27.98 12.81
CA ALA A 37 -7.49 -26.86 13.76
C ALA A 37 -6.19 -26.03 13.87
N LEU A 38 -5.03 -26.68 13.88
CA LEU A 38 -3.73 -26.00 13.87
C LEU A 38 -3.50 -25.22 12.57
N LEU A 39 -3.87 -25.78 11.41
CA LEU A 39 -3.80 -25.07 10.13
C LEU A 39 -4.70 -23.82 10.09
N LEU A 40 -5.89 -23.88 10.67
CA LEU A 40 -6.78 -22.73 10.75
C LEU A 40 -6.22 -21.63 11.67
N MET A 41 -5.51 -21.99 12.73
CA MET A 41 -4.86 -20.99 13.61
C MET A 41 -3.65 -20.33 12.96
N TYR A 42 -2.95 -20.99 12.02
CA TYR A 42 -1.86 -20.39 11.24
C TYR A 42 -2.35 -19.45 10.14
N SER A 43 -3.62 -19.50 9.75
CA SER A 43 -4.21 -18.64 8.70
C SER A 43 -4.50 -17.22 9.15
N CYS A 44 -4.45 -16.93 10.46
CA CYS A 44 -4.65 -15.58 10.97
C CYS A 44 -3.34 -14.78 10.83
N ARG A 45 -3.01 -14.32 9.61
CA ARG A 45 -2.00 -13.28 9.42
C ARG A 45 -2.54 -11.99 10.03
N ARG A 46 -1.86 -11.47 11.04
CA ARG A 46 -2.11 -10.10 11.48
C ARG A 46 -1.64 -9.20 10.34
N GLU A 47 -2.55 -8.45 9.76
CA GLU A 47 -2.19 -7.36 8.86
C GLU A 47 -1.38 -6.33 9.64
N PRO A 48 -0.35 -5.72 9.02
CA PRO A 48 0.39 -4.65 9.66
C PRO A 48 -0.58 -3.51 10.00
N GLN A 49 -0.60 -3.10 11.25
CA GLN A 49 -1.38 -1.94 11.68
C GLN A 49 -0.52 -0.69 11.46
N PHE A 50 -0.79 0.02 10.37
CA PHE A 50 -0.21 1.34 10.14
C PHE A 50 -0.92 2.42 10.97
N SER A 51 -0.31 3.59 11.08
CA SER A 51 -0.95 4.78 11.62
C SER A 51 -2.10 5.22 10.70
N LYS A 52 -3.16 5.78 11.29
CA LYS A 52 -4.23 6.45 10.52
C LYS A 52 -3.78 7.76 9.90
N VAL A 53 -2.72 8.37 10.43
CA VAL A 53 -2.07 9.50 9.78
C VAL A 53 -1.19 8.92 8.67
N PRO A 54 -1.35 9.37 7.41
CA PRO A 54 -0.59 8.86 6.29
C PRO A 54 0.91 9.03 6.50
N TYR A 55 1.68 8.01 6.16
CA TYR A 55 3.14 8.09 6.07
C TYR A 55 3.55 8.04 4.61
N ILE A 56 4.52 8.89 4.23
CA ILE A 56 5.10 8.86 2.88
C ILE A 56 6.63 8.91 2.93
N SER A 57 7.28 8.37 1.90
CA SER A 57 8.72 8.46 1.71
C SER A 57 9.09 8.51 0.24
N PHE A 58 10.16 9.26 -0.08
CA PHE A 58 10.66 9.37 -1.44
C PHE A 58 11.20 8.03 -1.95
N VAL A 59 10.85 7.67 -3.18
CA VAL A 59 11.36 6.47 -3.88
C VAL A 59 12.28 6.88 -5.02
N SER A 60 11.77 7.61 -6.01
CA SER A 60 12.55 8.01 -7.19
C SER A 60 12.02 9.28 -7.85
N PHE A 61 12.87 9.88 -8.66
CA PHE A 61 12.51 10.94 -9.57
C PHE A 61 13.15 10.68 -10.94
N GLU A 62 12.34 10.56 -11.99
CA GLU A 62 12.78 10.29 -13.35
C GLU A 62 12.43 11.46 -14.26
N LYS A 63 13.40 11.97 -15.02
CA LYS A 63 13.19 13.07 -15.97
C LYS A 63 12.83 12.50 -17.35
N TYR A 64 11.95 13.20 -18.05
CA TYR A 64 11.61 12.93 -19.42
C TYR A 64 12.22 13.96 -20.34
N GLU A 65 13.15 13.55 -21.20
CA GLU A 65 13.73 14.38 -22.25
C GLU A 65 12.71 14.56 -23.38
N GLN A 66 12.60 15.79 -23.86
CA GLN A 66 11.81 16.14 -25.04
C GLN A 66 12.68 16.10 -26.30
N GLU A 67 12.08 16.05 -27.52
CA GLU A 67 12.78 16.02 -28.80
C GLU A 67 13.81 17.14 -29.00
N ASN A 68 13.65 18.27 -28.28
CA ASN A 68 14.57 19.42 -28.30
C ASN A 68 15.69 19.34 -27.24
N GLY A 69 15.84 18.22 -26.56
CA GLY A 69 16.84 18.01 -25.52
C GLY A 69 16.53 18.70 -24.19
N LYS A 70 15.31 19.22 -24.00
CA LYS A 70 14.88 19.89 -22.77
C LYS A 70 14.08 18.94 -21.88
N ASP A 71 14.33 19.02 -20.58
CA ASP A 71 13.58 18.30 -19.56
C ASP A 71 12.34 19.11 -19.16
N ASN A 72 11.14 18.77 -19.63
CA ASN A 72 9.93 19.50 -19.29
C ASN A 72 9.10 18.83 -18.21
N LEU A 73 9.12 17.50 -18.17
CA LEU A 73 8.37 16.69 -17.22
C LEU A 73 9.31 15.77 -16.44
N GLY A 74 8.95 15.49 -15.20
CA GLY A 74 9.60 14.48 -14.38
C GLY A 74 8.54 13.70 -13.61
N ARG A 75 8.76 12.40 -13.44
CA ARG A 75 7.94 11.51 -12.65
C ARG A 75 8.48 11.39 -11.25
N LEU A 76 7.73 11.89 -10.28
CA LEU A 76 7.95 11.66 -8.86
C LEU A 76 7.26 10.35 -8.47
N THR A 77 8.01 9.44 -7.84
CA THR A 77 7.46 8.24 -7.21
C THR A 77 7.75 8.28 -5.72
N PHE A 78 6.73 8.03 -4.91
CA PHE A 78 6.84 7.94 -3.46
C PHE A 78 6.05 6.76 -2.93
N HIS A 79 6.56 6.15 -1.87
CA HIS A 79 5.89 5.10 -1.12
C HIS A 79 4.93 5.72 -0.11
N PHE A 80 3.80 5.06 0.15
CA PHE A 80 2.84 5.47 1.17
C PHE A 80 2.40 4.28 2.03
N GLN A 81 1.99 4.58 3.26
CA GLN A 81 1.31 3.68 4.18
C GLN A 81 0.17 4.45 4.86
N ASP A 82 -0.97 3.78 5.04
CA ASP A 82 -2.15 4.35 5.68
C ASP A 82 -2.96 3.27 6.41
N GLY A 83 -3.32 3.55 7.65
CA GLY A 83 -3.89 2.54 8.58
C GLY A 83 -5.38 2.29 8.44
N ASP A 84 -6.15 3.23 7.87
CA ASP A 84 -7.58 3.08 7.63
C ASP A 84 -7.97 3.20 6.14
N GLY A 85 -6.96 3.26 5.27
CA GLY A 85 -7.12 3.13 3.83
C GLY A 85 -7.92 4.24 3.19
N ASP A 86 -7.92 5.44 3.77
CA ASP A 86 -8.78 6.53 3.31
C ASP A 86 -8.05 7.56 2.43
N ILE A 87 -6.82 7.25 1.97
CA ILE A 87 -6.12 8.05 0.96
C ILE A 87 -6.90 8.10 -0.35
N GLY A 88 -6.94 9.29 -0.92
CA GLY A 88 -7.54 9.54 -2.23
C GLY A 88 -8.98 10.02 -2.17
N LEU A 89 -9.42 10.68 -3.25
CA LEU A 89 -10.74 11.28 -3.38
C LEU A 89 -11.47 10.74 -4.60
N ASN A 90 -12.76 10.44 -4.43
CA ASN A 90 -13.62 10.05 -5.54
C ASN A 90 -13.93 11.25 -6.46
N VAL A 91 -14.31 10.97 -7.71
CA VAL A 91 -14.77 12.01 -8.63
C VAL A 91 -16.02 12.72 -8.10
N THR A 92 -16.80 12.03 -7.27
CA THR A 92 -18.03 12.52 -6.63
C THR A 92 -17.80 13.34 -5.38
N ASP A 93 -16.59 13.40 -4.86
CA ASP A 93 -16.24 14.20 -3.66
C ASP A 93 -16.13 15.68 -4.05
N VAL A 94 -17.26 16.32 -4.34
CA VAL A 94 -17.38 17.71 -4.80
C VAL A 94 -18.08 18.63 -3.81
N GLN A 95 -18.39 18.11 -2.63
CA GLN A 95 -18.97 18.89 -1.52
C GLN A 95 -17.87 19.27 -0.51
N PRO A 96 -18.07 20.31 0.32
CA PRO A 96 -17.14 20.61 1.39
C PRO A 96 -16.80 19.38 2.25
N PRO A 97 -15.54 19.18 2.62
CA PRO A 97 -14.40 20.09 2.44
C PRO A 97 -13.64 19.93 1.11
N PHE A 98 -14.11 19.10 0.14
CA PHE A 98 -13.38 18.71 -1.08
C PHE A 98 -13.87 19.42 -2.36
N ASP A 99 -14.70 20.44 -2.22
CA ASP A 99 -15.21 21.23 -3.33
C ASP A 99 -14.11 22.05 -4.00
N SER A 100 -14.40 22.58 -5.21
CA SER A 100 -13.41 23.28 -6.04
C SER A 100 -12.90 24.60 -5.46
N THR A 101 -13.54 25.15 -4.42
CA THR A 101 -13.13 26.38 -3.75
C THR A 101 -12.28 26.13 -2.52
N SER A 102 -12.25 24.87 -2.07
CA SER A 102 -11.48 24.45 -0.90
C SER A 102 -10.02 24.19 -1.23
N VAL A 103 -9.14 24.45 -0.27
CA VAL A 103 -7.73 24.02 -0.31
C VAL A 103 -7.65 22.50 -0.45
N TYR A 104 -8.58 21.75 0.16
CA TYR A 104 -8.66 20.28 0.10
C TYR A 104 -9.33 19.73 -1.17
N HIS A 105 -9.58 20.61 -2.17
CA HIS A 105 -9.87 20.13 -3.53
C HIS A 105 -8.75 19.21 -4.05
N HIS A 106 -7.52 19.50 -3.68
CA HIS A 106 -6.36 18.64 -3.89
C HIS A 106 -6.04 17.88 -2.59
N ASN A 107 -5.40 16.73 -2.73
CA ASN A 107 -4.93 15.90 -1.63
C ASN A 107 -3.45 15.49 -1.75
N PHE A 108 -2.78 15.93 -2.80
CA PHE A 108 -1.34 15.97 -2.97
C PHE A 108 -0.93 17.44 -3.13
N PHE A 109 -0.02 17.90 -2.28
CA PHE A 109 0.49 19.24 -2.24
C PHE A 109 1.97 19.23 -2.51
N CYS A 110 2.43 20.08 -3.46
CA CYS A 110 3.80 20.07 -3.92
C CYS A 110 4.28 21.49 -4.18
N ASN A 111 5.39 21.85 -3.56
CA ASN A 111 6.06 23.12 -3.75
C ASN A 111 7.32 22.93 -4.59
N TYR A 112 7.57 23.87 -5.50
CA TYR A 112 8.73 23.91 -6.37
C TYR A 112 9.76 24.90 -5.84
N TYR A 113 11.03 24.50 -5.83
CA TYR A 113 12.16 25.34 -5.39
C TYR A 113 13.25 25.35 -6.45
N GLU A 114 13.90 26.51 -6.62
CA GLU A 114 15.10 26.69 -7.42
C GLU A 114 16.30 27.01 -6.53
N LYS A 115 17.47 26.47 -6.87
CA LYS A 115 18.72 26.78 -6.18
C LYS A 115 19.29 28.08 -6.71
N GLN A 116 19.11 29.14 -5.96
CA GLN A 116 19.56 30.50 -6.28
C GLN A 116 20.69 30.91 -5.33
N ASN A 117 21.86 31.24 -5.89
CA ASN A 117 23.04 31.63 -5.09
C ASN A 117 23.43 30.63 -3.99
N GLY A 118 23.19 29.33 -4.22
CA GLY A 118 23.47 28.27 -3.26
C GLY A 118 22.34 27.89 -2.30
N GLU A 119 21.27 28.68 -2.24
CA GLU A 119 20.10 28.51 -1.37
C GLU A 119 18.89 28.08 -2.20
N PHE A 120 18.02 27.21 -1.62
CA PHE A 120 16.75 26.84 -2.24
C PHE A 120 15.67 27.86 -1.91
N VAL A 121 15.16 28.51 -2.95
CA VAL A 121 14.12 29.52 -2.89
C VAL A 121 12.84 28.95 -3.46
N LYS A 122 11.72 29.02 -2.71
CA LYS A 122 10.40 28.62 -3.19
C LYS A 122 9.94 29.54 -4.32
N ILE A 123 9.46 28.97 -5.40
CA ILE A 123 8.95 29.68 -6.57
C ILE A 123 7.49 29.33 -6.79
N ASP A 124 6.64 30.34 -6.84
CA ASP A 124 5.24 30.16 -7.19
C ASP A 124 5.12 30.07 -8.72
N LEU A 125 4.94 28.86 -9.22
CA LEU A 125 4.75 28.60 -10.63
C LEU A 125 3.35 29.03 -11.08
N PRO A 126 3.16 29.46 -12.35
CA PRO A 126 1.84 29.80 -12.89
C PRO A 126 0.85 28.65 -12.85
N LEU A 127 1.34 27.40 -12.96
CA LEU A 127 0.56 26.17 -12.80
C LEU A 127 0.97 25.51 -11.50
N SER A 128 -0.03 25.27 -10.64
CA SER A 128 0.18 24.53 -9.41
C SER A 128 0.62 23.10 -9.71
N GLN A 129 1.54 22.58 -8.89
CA GLN A 129 1.95 21.18 -8.91
C GLN A 129 1.06 20.29 -8.01
N ASN A 130 0.07 20.90 -7.35
CA ASN A 130 -0.88 20.14 -6.54
C ASN A 130 -1.75 19.24 -7.41
N ALA A 131 -2.09 18.09 -6.90
CA ALA A 131 -2.87 17.08 -7.63
C ALA A 131 -3.98 16.48 -6.77
N ARG A 132 -4.93 15.87 -7.44
CA ARG A 132 -5.98 15.09 -6.83
C ARG A 132 -5.70 13.61 -7.06
N ILE A 133 -5.16 12.93 -6.04
CA ILE A 133 -4.96 11.49 -6.06
C ILE A 133 -6.34 10.83 -6.00
N PRO A 134 -6.66 9.92 -6.93
CA PRO A 134 -7.93 9.19 -6.90
C PRO A 134 -7.98 8.23 -5.71
N ARG A 135 -9.18 7.78 -5.34
CA ARG A 135 -9.38 6.77 -4.30
C ARG A 135 -8.58 5.50 -4.61
N LEU A 136 -7.76 5.05 -3.68
CA LEU A 136 -6.86 3.90 -3.86
C LEU A 136 -7.49 2.57 -3.43
N SER A 137 -8.45 2.60 -2.51
CA SER A 137 -9.19 1.42 -2.05
C SER A 137 -10.65 1.77 -1.86
N ASP A 138 -11.55 0.86 -2.26
CA ASP A 138 -12.99 0.93 -1.99
C ASP A 138 -13.35 0.26 -0.65
N LEU A 139 -12.39 -0.43 -0.02
CA LEU A 139 -12.56 -1.08 1.27
C LEU A 139 -12.31 -0.06 2.37
N GLU A 140 -13.32 0.16 3.20
CA GLU A 140 -13.19 1.03 4.37
C GLU A 140 -12.48 0.28 5.50
N SER A 141 -11.59 1.00 6.21
CA SER A 141 -10.91 0.51 7.43
C SER A 141 -9.86 -0.60 7.21
N GLU A 142 -9.35 -0.79 5.99
CA GLU A 142 -8.22 -1.67 5.72
C GLU A 142 -6.93 -0.86 5.58
N SER A 143 -5.85 -1.32 6.23
CA SER A 143 -4.53 -0.74 6.04
C SER A 143 -4.06 -0.93 4.62
N ILE A 144 -3.58 0.15 3.99
CA ILE A 144 -3.05 0.13 2.62
C ILE A 144 -1.60 0.61 2.60
N GLU A 145 -0.82 0.05 1.68
CA GLU A 145 0.52 0.51 1.34
C GLU A 145 0.78 0.32 -0.15
N GLY A 146 1.69 1.12 -0.68
CA GLY A 146 2.05 1.03 -2.09
C GLY A 146 2.90 2.20 -2.55
N GLU A 147 2.96 2.39 -3.85
CA GLU A 147 3.65 3.50 -4.48
C GLU A 147 2.70 4.32 -5.35
N ILE A 148 2.88 5.64 -5.31
CA ILE A 148 2.17 6.58 -6.17
C ILE A 148 3.20 7.29 -7.04
N SER A 149 2.90 7.39 -8.34
CA SER A 149 3.70 8.15 -9.30
C SER A 149 2.89 9.29 -9.88
N LEU A 150 3.48 10.49 -9.89
CA LEU A 150 2.87 11.72 -10.42
C LEU A 150 3.87 12.41 -11.36
N ASP A 151 3.36 12.91 -12.47
CA ASP A 151 4.15 13.72 -13.41
C ASP A 151 4.08 15.19 -13.00
N LEU A 152 5.26 15.82 -12.83
CA LEU A 152 5.43 17.19 -12.41
C LEU A 152 6.10 18.00 -13.52
N ASN A 153 5.73 19.27 -13.67
CA ASN A 153 6.44 20.20 -14.53
C ASN A 153 7.75 20.62 -13.84
N ILE A 154 8.89 20.45 -14.52
CA ILE A 154 10.21 20.69 -13.95
C ILE A 154 10.93 21.87 -14.61
N ASN A 155 10.54 22.25 -15.80
CA ASN A 155 11.14 23.36 -16.51
C ASN A 155 10.36 24.67 -16.28
N ASN A 156 10.99 25.61 -15.56
CA ASN A 156 10.50 26.97 -15.49
C ASN A 156 11.19 27.80 -16.59
N PRO A 157 10.50 28.10 -17.72
CA PRO A 157 11.15 28.82 -18.86
C PRO A 157 11.46 30.29 -18.55
N PHE A 158 10.94 30.82 -17.44
CA PHE A 158 11.16 32.23 -17.03
C PHE A 158 12.35 32.38 -16.08
N SER A 159 13.01 31.29 -15.72
CA SER A 159 14.13 31.28 -14.79
C SER A 159 15.40 30.71 -15.43
N PRO A 160 16.57 31.33 -15.17
CA PRO A 160 17.85 30.80 -15.63
C PRO A 160 18.38 29.64 -14.76
N TYR A 161 17.78 29.38 -13.60
CA TYR A 161 18.26 28.37 -12.65
C TYR A 161 17.84 26.99 -13.08
N ASP A 162 18.77 26.05 -13.12
CA ASP A 162 18.61 24.68 -13.61
C ASP A 162 18.53 23.63 -12.51
N THR A 163 18.94 23.98 -11.31
CA THR A 163 18.94 23.05 -10.17
C THR A 163 17.71 23.30 -9.32
N ILE A 164 16.86 22.28 -9.23
CA ILE A 164 15.56 22.36 -8.57
C ILE A 164 15.41 21.28 -7.51
N ARG A 165 14.40 21.41 -6.66
CA ARG A 165 13.85 20.34 -5.81
C ARG A 165 12.37 20.60 -5.55
N PHE A 166 11.71 19.57 -5.04
CA PHE A 166 10.35 19.65 -4.54
C PHE A 166 10.29 19.31 -3.06
N ASP A 167 9.34 19.90 -2.34
CA ASP A 167 8.78 19.33 -1.14
C ASP A 167 7.32 18.95 -1.39
N PHE A 168 6.85 17.87 -0.76
CA PHE A 168 5.49 17.41 -0.96
C PHE A 168 4.94 16.68 0.27
N TYR A 169 3.62 16.69 0.40
CA TYR A 169 2.87 15.94 1.39
C TYR A 169 1.51 15.55 0.83
N ILE A 170 0.85 14.57 1.46
CA ILE A 170 -0.50 14.16 1.14
C ILE A 170 -1.46 14.42 2.31
N VAL A 171 -2.74 14.51 1.98
CA VAL A 171 -3.83 14.63 2.96
C VAL A 171 -4.86 13.55 2.67
N ASP A 172 -5.27 12.81 3.71
CA ASP A 172 -6.30 11.80 3.63
C ASP A 172 -7.72 12.39 3.67
N ARG A 173 -8.74 11.54 3.65
CA ARG A 173 -10.15 11.97 3.71
C ARG A 173 -10.57 12.46 5.09
N ALA A 174 -9.90 12.02 6.14
CA ALA A 174 -10.10 12.50 7.51
C ALA A 174 -9.36 13.82 7.78
N LEU A 175 -8.66 14.37 6.76
CA LEU A 175 -7.85 15.59 6.80
C LEU A 175 -6.60 15.46 7.69
N ASN A 176 -6.09 14.25 7.88
CA ASN A 176 -4.77 14.08 8.46
C ASN A 176 -3.70 14.35 7.39
N HIS A 177 -2.66 15.08 7.76
CA HIS A 177 -1.54 15.42 6.89
C HIS A 177 -0.38 14.46 7.17
N SER A 178 0.23 13.95 6.11
CA SER A 178 1.53 13.27 6.24
C SER A 178 2.63 14.26 6.63
N ASP A 179 3.78 13.75 7.05
CA ASP A 179 5.00 14.55 7.09
C ASP A 179 5.36 15.07 5.68
N THR A 180 6.08 16.19 5.64
CA THR A 180 6.60 16.74 4.38
C THR A 180 7.88 16.02 3.97
N VAL A 181 7.93 15.51 2.76
CA VAL A 181 9.10 14.86 2.15
C VAL A 181 9.75 15.79 1.14
N ILE A 182 11.08 15.83 1.13
CA ILE A 182 11.88 16.66 0.22
C ILE A 182 12.62 15.74 -0.76
N THR A 183 12.56 16.06 -2.07
CA THR A 183 13.32 15.34 -3.08
C THR A 183 14.82 15.69 -3.00
N PRO A 184 15.71 14.83 -3.51
CA PRO A 184 17.07 15.25 -3.86
C PRO A 184 17.10 16.42 -4.83
N GLU A 185 18.27 17.02 -5.02
CA GLU A 185 18.51 18.01 -6.09
C GLU A 185 18.31 17.38 -7.46
N ILE A 186 17.61 18.08 -8.35
CA ILE A 186 17.31 17.65 -9.71
C ILE A 186 17.91 18.71 -10.65
N ILE A 187 18.79 18.29 -11.56
CA ILE A 187 19.35 19.17 -12.58
C ILE A 187 18.50 19.05 -13.83
N VAL A 188 17.98 20.17 -14.32
CA VAL A 188 17.05 20.28 -15.46
C VAL A 188 17.77 20.86 -16.67
N ASN A 189 17.73 20.16 -17.80
CA ASN A 189 18.19 20.70 -19.08
C ASN A 189 17.15 21.70 -19.63
N LYS A 190 17.56 22.96 -19.83
CA LYS A 190 16.70 24.08 -20.27
C LYS A 190 16.88 24.47 -21.71
#